data_16316dc7ed85f3337cbdbae48c7c83d9
#
_entry.id   16316dc7ed85f3337cbdbae48c7c83d9
#
_cell.length_a   1.000
_cell.length_b   1.000
_cell.length_c   1.000
_cell.angle_alpha   90.00
_cell.angle_beta   90.00
_cell.angle_gamma   90.00
#
_symmetry.space_group_name_H-M   'P 1'
#
loop_
_entity.id
_entity.type
_entity.pdbx_description
1 polymer ?
#
loop_
_entity_poly.entity_id
_entity_poly.type
_entity_poly.pdbx_seq_one_letter_code
_entity_poly.pdbx_strand_id
1 'polypeptide(L)'
;TDDYQVHAIYVLASDSKDKQYDVKGVIEKIVLKGNKHLKNKTKEKQFRLDLTKDGKLDVSFLRLPITKKQLNKHEDGTVFIAAETVRNGFYHPKKLYTIFYQDAYKREWGQVGDAILETPTGKVEVVGGVTYLGSEMGTKDAMNPHLHELFHALGFVQLCAPKAVIEKNSRWGKNDHLSFANDIMSDRDSGSKNIDSKRKQYYGHSNKDCPMDLRKSVFLEPTEQDAQLEPRTESCKMTRWVKIYNH
;
A
#
# COMPACT_ATOMS: atom_id res chain seq x y z
N THR A 1 -11.23 -14.34 9.26
CA THR A 1 -12.08 -14.74 8.13
C THR A 1 -11.20 -15.02 6.93
N ASP A 2 -11.63 -15.95 6.07
CA ASP A 2 -10.91 -16.31 4.83
C ASP A 2 -11.31 -15.39 3.66
N ASP A 3 -11.36 -14.10 3.90
CA ASP A 3 -11.76 -13.07 2.94
C ASP A 3 -10.59 -12.17 2.55
N TYR A 4 -10.72 -11.48 1.41
CA TYR A 4 -9.78 -10.44 0.99
C TYR A 4 -9.91 -9.23 1.90
N GLN A 5 -8.88 -8.92 2.69
CA GLN A 5 -8.92 -7.89 3.73
C GLN A 5 -7.61 -7.11 3.81
N VAL A 6 -7.69 -5.87 4.27
CA VAL A 6 -6.53 -5.08 4.67
C VAL A 6 -6.22 -5.40 6.14
N HIS A 7 -5.00 -5.89 6.40
CA HIS A 7 -4.49 -6.20 7.73
C HIS A 7 -3.39 -5.23 8.13
N ALA A 8 -3.47 -4.66 9.33
CA ALA A 8 -2.50 -3.69 9.82
C ALA A 8 -1.38 -4.34 10.63
N ILE A 9 -0.15 -3.85 10.45
CA ILE A 9 1.02 -4.30 11.23
C ILE A 9 1.73 -3.09 11.82
N TYR A 10 1.89 -3.07 13.12
CA TYR A 10 2.68 -2.08 13.84
C TYR A 10 4.12 -2.56 14.01
N VAL A 11 5.10 -1.81 13.50
CA VAL A 11 6.49 -2.23 13.42
C VAL A 11 7.41 -1.28 14.19
N LEU A 12 8.32 -1.85 14.97
CA LEU A 12 9.37 -1.15 15.71
C LEU A 12 10.76 -1.67 15.36
N ALA A 13 11.77 -0.80 15.37
CA ALA A 13 13.16 -1.23 15.44
C ALA A 13 13.47 -1.86 16.82
N SER A 14 14.54 -2.67 16.90
CA SER A 14 14.91 -3.40 18.14
C SER A 14 15.17 -2.47 19.32
N ASP A 15 15.70 -1.27 19.07
CA ASP A 15 16.02 -0.25 20.07
C ASP A 15 14.95 0.86 20.23
N SER A 16 13.79 0.72 19.58
CA SER A 16 12.72 1.69 19.70
C SER A 16 11.93 1.51 21.00
N LYS A 17 11.68 2.63 21.68
CA LYS A 17 10.71 2.67 22.78
C LYS A 17 9.31 2.61 22.18
N ASP A 18 8.53 1.63 22.59
CA ASP A 18 7.18 1.44 22.12
C ASP A 18 6.24 2.58 22.55
N LYS A 19 5.62 3.25 21.57
CA LYS A 19 4.62 4.29 21.79
C LYS A 19 3.19 3.74 21.89
N GLN A 20 3.03 2.42 21.65
CA GLN A 20 1.76 1.70 21.75
C GLN A 20 0.69 2.26 20.79
N TYR A 21 1.07 2.54 19.54
CA TYR A 21 0.16 3.10 18.54
C TYR A 21 -0.95 2.13 18.11
N ASP A 22 -0.74 0.83 18.27
CA ASP A 22 -1.72 -0.24 18.13
C ASP A 22 -2.80 -0.14 19.23
N VAL A 23 -2.40 -0.32 20.49
CA VAL A 23 -3.35 -0.34 21.62
C VAL A 23 -3.98 1.01 21.95
N LYS A 24 -3.32 2.12 21.60
CA LYS A 24 -3.87 3.48 21.74
C LYS A 24 -4.78 3.90 20.59
N GLY A 25 -5.03 3.02 19.62
CA GLY A 25 -5.92 3.26 18.50
C GLY A 25 -5.43 4.33 17.51
N VAL A 26 -4.12 4.65 17.48
CA VAL A 26 -3.57 5.63 16.52
C VAL A 26 -3.65 5.06 15.11
N ILE A 27 -3.23 3.81 14.92
CA ILE A 27 -3.26 3.11 13.63
C ILE A 27 -4.70 2.90 13.19
N GLU A 28 -5.56 2.40 14.06
CA GLU A 28 -6.98 2.23 13.79
C GLU A 28 -7.63 3.53 13.29
N LYS A 29 -7.33 4.65 13.95
CA LYS A 29 -7.86 5.97 13.55
C LYS A 29 -7.40 6.38 12.15
N ILE A 30 -6.15 6.11 11.76
CA ILE A 30 -5.65 6.40 10.40
C ILE A 30 -6.40 5.57 9.38
N VAL A 31 -6.47 4.26 9.58
CA VAL A 31 -7.11 3.30 8.67
C VAL A 31 -8.61 3.61 8.52
N LEU A 32 -9.34 3.79 9.63
CA LEU A 32 -10.76 4.10 9.59
C LEU A 32 -11.05 5.47 8.95
N LYS A 33 -10.18 6.47 9.17
CA LYS A 33 -10.31 7.77 8.51
C LYS A 33 -10.11 7.64 6.99
N GLY A 34 -9.13 6.84 6.55
CA GLY A 34 -8.89 6.52 5.15
C GLY A 34 -10.10 5.82 4.54
N ASN A 35 -10.61 4.81 5.21
CA ASN A 35 -11.77 4.05 4.76
C ASN A 35 -13.03 4.92 4.62
N LYS A 36 -13.30 5.75 5.63
CA LYS A 36 -14.40 6.74 5.58
C LYS A 36 -14.20 7.73 4.43
N HIS A 37 -12.96 8.16 4.18
CA HIS A 37 -12.63 9.08 3.09
C HIS A 37 -12.91 8.43 1.73
N LEU A 38 -12.43 7.20 1.49
CA LEU A 38 -12.70 6.42 0.28
C LEU A 38 -14.21 6.31 0.04
N LYS A 39 -14.97 5.88 1.04
CA LYS A 39 -16.43 5.77 0.97
C LYS A 39 -17.11 7.09 0.59
N ASN A 40 -16.68 8.19 1.19
CA ASN A 40 -17.25 9.51 0.93
C ASN A 40 -16.94 10.01 -0.51
N LYS A 41 -15.75 9.72 -1.03
CA LYS A 41 -15.34 10.15 -2.38
C LYS A 41 -15.95 9.29 -3.48
N THR A 42 -16.02 8.00 -3.27
CA THR A 42 -16.61 7.05 -4.21
C THR A 42 -18.14 6.96 -4.11
N LYS A 43 -18.72 7.34 -2.94
CA LYS A 43 -20.13 7.23 -2.54
C LYS A 43 -20.59 5.80 -2.25
N GLU A 44 -19.70 4.82 -2.35
CA GLU A 44 -20.10 3.41 -2.27
C GLU A 44 -19.06 2.50 -1.63
N LYS A 45 -17.78 2.64 -1.99
CA LYS A 45 -16.73 1.66 -1.68
C LYS A 45 -15.90 2.04 -0.46
N GLN A 46 -15.54 1.01 0.29
CA GLN A 46 -14.55 1.08 1.36
C GLN A 46 -13.70 -0.20 1.34
N PHE A 47 -12.51 -0.19 1.94
CA PHE A 47 -11.73 -1.40 2.13
C PHE A 47 -12.43 -2.33 3.12
N ARG A 48 -12.40 -3.63 2.84
CA ARG A 48 -12.73 -4.65 3.82
C ARG A 48 -11.54 -4.79 4.76
N LEU A 49 -11.75 -4.43 6.01
CA LEU A 49 -10.72 -4.46 7.04
C LEU A 49 -10.69 -5.80 7.78
N ASP A 50 -9.52 -6.23 8.17
CA ASP A 50 -9.36 -7.33 9.10
C ASP A 50 -9.71 -6.82 10.51
N LEU A 51 -10.73 -7.41 11.11
CA LEU A 51 -11.25 -6.97 12.39
C LEU A 51 -11.14 -8.08 13.43
N THR A 52 -10.88 -7.70 14.66
CA THR A 52 -10.99 -8.56 15.84
C THR A 52 -12.44 -9.00 16.04
N LYS A 53 -12.66 -9.97 16.92
CA LYS A 53 -14.02 -10.41 17.29
C LYS A 53 -14.88 -9.29 17.86
N ASP A 54 -14.26 -8.28 18.47
CA ASP A 54 -14.94 -7.12 19.04
C ASP A 54 -15.19 -6.01 18.02
N GLY A 55 -14.90 -6.24 16.75
CA GLY A 55 -15.12 -5.28 15.64
C GLY A 55 -14.11 -4.15 15.56
N LYS A 56 -13.00 -4.21 16.31
CA LYS A 56 -11.88 -3.27 16.20
C LYS A 56 -10.92 -3.69 15.08
N LEU A 57 -10.14 -2.76 14.56
CA LEU A 57 -9.08 -3.10 13.61
C LEU A 57 -8.11 -4.09 14.26
N ASP A 58 -7.86 -5.22 13.59
CA ASP A 58 -6.82 -6.16 14.00
C ASP A 58 -5.45 -5.59 13.60
N VAL A 59 -4.61 -5.33 14.61
CA VAL A 59 -3.27 -4.78 14.42
C VAL A 59 -2.24 -5.72 15.01
N SER A 60 -1.51 -6.40 14.15
CA SER A 60 -0.39 -7.24 14.57
C SER A 60 0.82 -6.39 14.96
N PHE A 61 1.65 -6.90 15.88
CA PHE A 61 2.87 -6.23 16.32
C PHE A 61 4.11 -6.99 15.84
N LEU A 62 5.11 -6.25 15.35
CA LEU A 62 6.40 -6.79 14.94
C LEU A 62 7.55 -5.92 15.44
N ARG A 63 8.54 -6.53 16.11
CA ARG A 63 9.80 -5.88 16.44
C ARG A 63 10.90 -6.41 15.52
N LEU A 64 11.54 -5.50 14.79
CA LEU A 64 12.64 -5.83 13.88
C LEU A 64 13.87 -6.32 14.66
N PRO A 65 14.69 -7.20 14.08
CA PRO A 65 15.92 -7.68 14.71
C PRO A 65 17.06 -6.65 14.71
N ILE A 66 16.91 -5.53 14.01
CA ILE A 66 17.92 -4.48 13.86
C ILE A 66 17.53 -3.17 14.51
N THR A 67 18.54 -2.38 14.85
CA THR A 67 18.35 -1.03 15.42
C THR A 67 17.98 0.00 14.37
N LYS A 68 17.42 1.13 14.79
CA LYS A 68 17.18 2.30 13.91
C LYS A 68 18.43 2.72 13.14
N LYS A 69 19.58 2.75 13.82
CA LYS A 69 20.85 3.11 13.18
C LYS A 69 21.25 2.13 12.07
N GLN A 70 21.03 0.83 12.27
CA GLN A 70 21.29 -0.19 11.26
C GLN A 70 20.31 -0.06 10.10
N LEU A 71 19.01 0.11 10.38
CA LEU A 71 17.99 0.31 9.35
C LEU A 71 18.29 1.55 8.49
N ASN A 72 18.68 2.66 9.09
CA ASN A 72 19.00 3.91 8.37
C ASN A 72 20.25 3.80 7.46
N LYS A 73 21.11 2.82 7.72
CA LYS A 73 22.26 2.50 6.83
C LYS A 73 21.88 1.54 5.71
N HIS A 74 20.72 0.92 5.79
CA HIS A 74 20.25 0.04 4.74
C HIS A 74 19.96 0.84 3.47
N GLU A 75 20.37 0.34 2.33
CA GLU A 75 20.15 1.02 1.04
C GLU A 75 18.64 1.18 0.77
N ASP A 76 17.86 0.16 1.07
CA ASP A 76 16.40 0.21 1.03
C ASP A 76 15.77 -0.41 2.29
N GLY A 77 15.70 0.41 3.33
CA GLY A 77 15.11 0.00 4.61
C GLY A 77 13.60 -0.29 4.53
N THR A 78 12.90 0.29 3.57
CA THR A 78 11.47 0.02 3.34
C THR A 78 11.26 -1.41 2.87
N VAL A 79 12.06 -1.84 1.89
CA VAL A 79 12.06 -3.23 1.41
C VAL A 79 12.50 -4.20 2.50
N PHE A 80 13.50 -3.82 3.30
CA PHE A 80 13.91 -4.63 4.45
C PHE A 80 12.75 -4.86 5.43
N ILE A 81 12.02 -3.80 5.80
CA ILE A 81 10.86 -3.90 6.70
C ILE A 81 9.79 -4.81 6.10
N ALA A 82 9.46 -4.61 4.82
CA ALA A 82 8.48 -5.45 4.11
C ALA A 82 8.92 -6.93 4.09
N ALA A 83 10.19 -7.20 3.83
CA ALA A 83 10.72 -8.55 3.84
C ALA A 83 10.66 -9.18 5.24
N GLU A 84 10.94 -8.42 6.29
CA GLU A 84 10.83 -8.93 7.67
C GLU A 84 9.38 -9.24 8.05
N THR A 85 8.39 -8.48 7.58
CA THR A 85 6.99 -8.85 7.81
C THR A 85 6.65 -10.20 7.17
N VAL A 86 7.07 -10.43 5.93
CA VAL A 86 6.87 -11.71 5.24
C VAL A 86 7.60 -12.85 5.97
N ARG A 87 8.86 -12.67 6.40
CA ARG A 87 9.62 -13.67 7.18
C ARG A 87 8.95 -14.04 8.51
N ASN A 88 8.18 -13.13 9.08
CA ASN A 88 7.41 -13.35 10.30
C ASN A 88 5.99 -13.87 10.06
N GLY A 89 5.68 -14.36 8.86
CA GLY A 89 4.44 -15.06 8.56
C GLY A 89 3.33 -14.20 7.94
N PHE A 90 3.59 -12.93 7.65
CA PHE A 90 2.61 -12.05 7.03
C PHE A 90 2.67 -12.16 5.49
N TYR A 91 2.18 -13.27 4.94
CA TYR A 91 2.16 -13.55 3.49
C TYR A 91 0.89 -14.25 2.99
N HIS A 92 -0.23 -14.08 3.68
CA HIS A 92 -1.48 -14.70 3.27
C HIS A 92 -2.01 -14.09 1.96
N PRO A 93 -2.39 -14.88 0.94
CA PRO A 93 -2.74 -14.39 -0.41
C PRO A 93 -4.00 -13.52 -0.45
N LYS A 94 -4.87 -13.63 0.55
CA LYS A 94 -6.08 -12.81 0.68
C LYS A 94 -5.90 -11.61 1.63
N LYS A 95 -4.69 -11.31 2.06
CA LYS A 95 -4.40 -10.16 2.90
C LYS A 95 -3.51 -9.16 2.17
N LEU A 96 -3.92 -7.91 2.19
CA LEU A 96 -3.07 -6.77 1.87
C LEU A 96 -2.55 -6.23 3.20
N TYR A 97 -1.25 -6.30 3.39
CA TYR A 97 -0.62 -5.88 4.64
C TYR A 97 -0.27 -4.41 4.60
N THR A 98 -0.74 -3.63 5.58
CA THR A 98 -0.37 -2.23 5.73
C THR A 98 0.53 -2.05 6.96
N ILE A 99 1.78 -1.65 6.71
CA ILE A 99 2.84 -1.58 7.71
C ILE A 99 2.95 -0.14 8.24
N PHE A 100 2.84 -0.01 9.55
CA PHE A 100 3.01 1.25 10.27
C PHE A 100 4.30 1.20 11.09
N TYR A 101 5.38 1.78 10.55
CA TYR A 101 6.65 1.85 11.23
C TYR A 101 6.71 3.10 12.12
N GLN A 102 6.96 2.92 13.42
CA GLN A 102 6.84 3.98 14.42
C GLN A 102 7.84 5.12 14.24
N ASP A 103 9.07 4.77 13.87
CA ASP A 103 10.14 5.75 13.74
C ASP A 103 10.17 6.32 12.32
N ALA A 104 10.53 7.60 12.19
CA ALA A 104 10.59 8.23 10.89
C ALA A 104 11.61 7.53 9.97
N TYR A 105 11.16 7.06 8.82
CA TYR A 105 11.99 6.59 7.73
C TYR A 105 11.55 7.26 6.44
N LYS A 106 12.45 7.46 5.50
CA LYS A 106 12.40 8.45 4.42
C LYS A 106 11.34 8.25 3.33
N ARG A 107 10.57 7.17 3.31
CA ARG A 107 9.62 6.86 2.22
C ARG A 107 8.40 6.13 2.73
N GLU A 108 7.28 6.49 2.15
CA GLU A 108 6.11 5.63 2.01
C GLU A 108 6.29 4.75 0.77
N TRP A 109 5.60 3.63 0.72
CA TRP A 109 5.78 2.67 -0.37
C TRP A 109 4.63 1.67 -0.44
N GLY A 110 4.24 1.27 -1.65
CA GLY A 110 3.28 0.21 -1.90
C GLY A 110 3.77 -0.78 -2.97
N GLN A 111 3.61 -2.08 -2.73
CA GLN A 111 3.97 -3.15 -3.64
C GLN A 111 2.78 -4.07 -3.90
N VAL A 112 2.54 -4.35 -5.16
CA VAL A 112 1.52 -5.32 -5.62
C VAL A 112 1.88 -6.72 -5.15
N GLY A 113 0.88 -7.56 -4.91
CA GLY A 113 1.06 -8.99 -4.64
C GLY A 113 1.74 -9.74 -5.79
N ASP A 114 2.19 -10.96 -5.50
CA ASP A 114 2.96 -11.82 -6.40
C ASP A 114 4.29 -11.20 -6.88
N ALA A 115 4.84 -10.30 -6.09
CA ALA A 115 6.14 -9.71 -6.32
C ALA A 115 7.23 -10.42 -5.52
N ILE A 116 8.42 -10.56 -6.13
CA ILE A 116 9.61 -11.05 -5.44
C ILE A 116 10.47 -9.85 -5.07
N LEU A 117 10.71 -9.67 -3.77
CA LEU A 117 11.66 -8.71 -3.24
C LEU A 117 13.01 -9.37 -3.07
N GLU A 118 14.04 -8.82 -3.69
CA GLU A 118 15.42 -9.24 -3.45
C GLU A 118 16.00 -8.42 -2.28
N THR A 119 16.50 -9.10 -1.27
CA THR A 119 17.08 -8.49 -0.08
C THR A 119 18.47 -9.04 0.17
N PRO A 120 19.30 -8.39 0.98
CA PRO A 120 20.63 -8.89 1.32
C PRO A 120 20.61 -10.29 1.97
N THR A 121 19.49 -10.69 2.55
CA THR A 121 19.33 -11.99 3.24
C THR A 121 18.53 -13.00 2.43
N GLY A 122 18.30 -12.76 1.14
CA GLY A 122 17.62 -13.67 0.22
C GLY A 122 16.33 -13.10 -0.38
N LYS A 123 15.71 -13.89 -1.24
CA LYS A 123 14.46 -13.51 -1.91
C LYS A 123 13.26 -13.72 -0.98
N VAL A 124 12.31 -12.79 -1.06
CA VAL A 124 11.05 -12.82 -0.32
C VAL A 124 9.90 -12.59 -1.29
N GLU A 125 8.92 -13.48 -1.29
CA GLU A 125 7.71 -13.34 -2.10
C GLU A 125 6.63 -12.60 -1.32
N VAL A 126 6.10 -11.52 -1.93
CA VAL A 126 4.95 -10.77 -1.42
C VAL A 126 3.72 -11.25 -2.15
N VAL A 127 2.82 -11.93 -1.46
CA VAL A 127 1.69 -12.63 -2.10
C VAL A 127 0.44 -11.78 -2.19
N GLY A 128 0.03 -11.10 -1.14
CA GLY A 128 -1.24 -10.32 -1.10
C GLY A 128 -1.10 -8.84 -1.37
N GLY A 129 0.12 -8.34 -1.49
CA GLY A 129 0.43 -6.92 -1.51
C GLY A 129 0.84 -6.39 -0.14
N VAL A 130 1.67 -5.34 -0.14
CA VAL A 130 2.18 -4.72 1.08
C VAL A 130 2.37 -3.23 0.90
N THR A 131 2.08 -2.46 1.93
CA THR A 131 2.38 -1.04 2.00
C THR A 131 3.19 -0.72 3.23
N TYR A 132 3.91 0.39 3.18
CA TYR A 132 4.70 0.92 4.28
C TYR A 132 4.37 2.38 4.52
N LEU A 133 4.10 2.74 5.76
CA LEU A 133 3.90 4.09 6.23
C LEU A 133 4.81 4.36 7.44
N GLY A 134 5.77 5.29 7.31
CA GLY A 134 6.74 5.60 8.36
C GLY A 134 6.66 7.02 8.89
N SER A 135 6.94 7.99 8.06
CA SER A 135 7.20 9.37 8.49
C SER A 135 5.97 10.13 8.99
N GLU A 136 4.80 9.80 8.47
CA GLU A 136 3.55 10.55 8.70
C GLU A 136 2.71 10.04 9.88
N MET A 137 3.12 8.92 10.47
CA MET A 137 2.35 8.30 11.56
C MET A 137 2.27 9.21 12.78
N GLY A 138 1.05 9.55 13.18
CA GLY A 138 0.78 10.49 14.26
C GLY A 138 0.51 11.92 13.79
N THR A 139 0.66 12.25 12.51
CA THR A 139 0.25 13.54 11.94
C THR A 139 -1.24 13.57 11.56
N LYS A 140 -1.76 14.78 11.36
CA LYS A 140 -3.16 14.94 10.90
C LYS A 140 -3.39 14.41 9.49
N ASP A 141 -2.34 14.32 8.69
CA ASP A 141 -2.38 14.01 7.27
C ASP A 141 -1.96 12.58 6.93
N ALA A 142 -1.63 11.74 7.92
CA ALA A 142 -1.24 10.34 7.74
C ALA A 142 -2.23 9.50 6.91
N MET A 143 -3.49 9.91 6.82
CA MET A 143 -4.52 9.23 6.02
C MET A 143 -4.22 9.28 4.51
N ASN A 144 -3.70 10.40 3.99
CA ASN A 144 -3.44 10.55 2.56
C ASN A 144 -2.34 9.61 2.06
N PRO A 145 -1.11 9.63 2.61
CA PRO A 145 -0.09 8.68 2.21
C PRO A 145 -0.53 7.22 2.43
N HIS A 146 -1.26 6.93 3.51
CA HIS A 146 -1.78 5.58 3.72
C HIS A 146 -2.68 5.10 2.58
N LEU A 147 -3.67 5.89 2.15
CA LEU A 147 -4.54 5.53 1.02
C LEU A 147 -3.77 5.49 -0.30
N HIS A 148 -2.85 6.42 -0.53
CA HIS A 148 -2.00 6.47 -1.71
C HIS A 148 -1.24 5.16 -1.88
N GLU A 149 -0.55 4.72 -0.83
CA GLU A 149 0.22 3.48 -0.87
C GLU A 149 -0.66 2.24 -0.99
N LEU A 150 -1.85 2.22 -0.37
CA LEU A 150 -2.80 1.13 -0.58
C LEU A 150 -3.21 0.99 -2.05
N PHE A 151 -3.42 2.10 -2.76
CA PHE A 151 -3.75 2.04 -4.19
C PHE A 151 -2.58 1.51 -5.02
N HIS A 152 -1.33 1.88 -4.69
CA HIS A 152 -0.15 1.26 -5.31
C HIS A 152 -0.08 -0.24 -5.05
N ALA A 153 -0.35 -0.69 -3.83
CA ALA A 153 -0.37 -2.12 -3.50
C ALA A 153 -1.46 -2.89 -4.26
N LEU A 154 -2.51 -2.20 -4.69
CA LEU A 154 -3.55 -2.73 -5.58
C LEU A 154 -3.24 -2.55 -7.08
N GLY A 155 -2.04 -2.09 -7.45
CA GLY A 155 -1.61 -1.94 -8.84
C GLY A 155 -2.09 -0.66 -9.54
N PHE A 156 -2.51 0.37 -8.81
CA PHE A 156 -2.94 1.65 -9.37
C PHE A 156 -1.88 2.75 -9.14
N VAL A 157 -1.64 3.65 -10.09
CA VAL A 157 -2.33 3.85 -11.38
C VAL A 157 -1.72 2.97 -12.46
N GLN A 158 -2.56 2.34 -13.31
CA GLN A 158 -2.09 1.56 -14.45
C GLN A 158 -1.56 2.47 -15.56
N LEU A 159 -0.60 1.96 -16.33
CA LEU A 159 0.03 2.70 -17.43
C LEU A 159 -0.91 3.04 -18.60
N CYS A 160 -1.97 2.26 -18.75
CA CYS A 160 -3.05 2.50 -19.72
C CYS A 160 -3.97 3.66 -19.32
N ALA A 161 -3.89 4.14 -18.08
CA ALA A 161 -4.70 5.29 -17.66
C ALA A 161 -4.32 6.53 -18.50
N PRO A 162 -5.31 7.31 -19.01
CA PRO A 162 -5.06 8.38 -19.97
C PRO A 162 -4.08 9.47 -19.50
N LYS A 163 -3.90 9.60 -18.19
CA LYS A 163 -3.01 10.59 -17.58
C LYS A 163 -1.92 9.97 -16.71
N ALA A 164 -1.64 8.67 -16.90
CA ALA A 164 -0.51 8.04 -16.24
C ALA A 164 0.81 8.73 -16.60
N VAL A 165 1.66 8.94 -15.62
CA VAL A 165 3.01 9.45 -15.82
C VAL A 165 3.87 8.36 -16.44
N ILE A 166 4.53 8.68 -17.54
CA ILE A 166 5.48 7.80 -18.21
C ILE A 166 6.84 8.51 -18.19
N GLU A 167 7.67 8.17 -17.22
CA GLU A 167 9.04 8.68 -17.17
C GLU A 167 9.96 7.82 -18.04
N LYS A 168 10.53 8.43 -19.06
CA LYS A 168 11.47 7.74 -19.98
C LYS A 168 12.78 7.37 -19.31
N ASN A 169 13.19 8.08 -18.26
CA ASN A 169 14.50 7.97 -17.60
C ASN A 169 14.39 7.70 -16.09
N SER A 170 13.27 7.25 -15.58
CA SER A 170 13.14 6.91 -14.16
C SER A 170 13.99 5.69 -13.85
N ARG A 171 14.80 5.78 -12.78
CA ARG A 171 15.56 4.64 -12.22
C ARG A 171 14.66 3.46 -11.85
N TRP A 172 13.37 3.73 -11.60
CA TRP A 172 12.36 2.78 -11.16
C TRP A 172 11.41 2.33 -12.28
N GLY A 173 11.67 2.74 -13.54
CA GLY A 173 10.81 2.44 -14.66
C GLY A 173 9.61 3.42 -14.76
N LYS A 174 8.47 2.92 -15.20
CA LYS A 174 7.26 3.71 -15.37
C LYS A 174 6.68 4.12 -14.02
N ASN A 175 6.32 5.39 -13.89
CA ASN A 175 5.73 5.93 -12.69
C ASN A 175 4.23 5.63 -12.67
N ASP A 176 3.76 5.02 -11.60
CA ASP A 176 2.37 4.62 -11.36
C ASP A 176 1.52 5.73 -10.72
N HIS A 177 1.77 6.96 -11.13
CA HIS A 177 1.08 8.16 -10.71
C HIS A 177 0.34 8.86 -11.85
N LEU A 178 -0.46 9.86 -11.50
CA LEU A 178 -1.11 10.73 -12.46
C LEU A 178 -0.31 12.02 -12.68
N SER A 179 -0.23 12.49 -13.94
CA SER A 179 0.54 13.67 -14.35
C SER A 179 -0.12 15.01 -13.99
N PHE A 180 -1.26 15.01 -13.32
CA PHE A 180 -1.98 16.23 -12.95
C PHE A 180 -2.20 16.32 -11.44
N ALA A 181 -2.20 17.55 -10.94
CA ALA A 181 -2.57 17.84 -9.55
C ALA A 181 -4.06 17.54 -9.29
N ASN A 182 -4.45 17.54 -8.01
CA ASN A 182 -5.83 17.41 -7.58
C ASN A 182 -6.39 15.96 -7.56
N ASP A 183 -5.49 14.97 -7.49
CA ASP A 183 -5.83 13.57 -7.21
C ASP A 183 -4.88 13.01 -6.16
N ILE A 184 -5.34 12.04 -5.37
CA ILE A 184 -4.52 11.40 -4.35
C ILE A 184 -3.33 10.65 -4.97
N MET A 185 -3.47 10.16 -6.21
CA MET A 185 -2.44 9.46 -6.99
C MET A 185 -1.62 10.39 -7.89
N SER A 186 -1.58 11.68 -7.60
CA SER A 186 -0.76 12.65 -8.35
C SER A 186 0.73 12.46 -8.06
N ASP A 187 1.59 12.57 -9.09
CA ASP A 187 3.05 12.69 -8.95
C ASP A 187 3.48 14.06 -8.40
N ARG A 188 2.58 15.03 -8.47
CA ARG A 188 2.76 16.40 -7.97
C ARG A 188 2.10 16.47 -6.62
N ASP A 189 2.87 16.36 -5.55
CA ASP A 189 2.35 16.49 -4.19
C ASP A 189 1.38 17.66 -4.11
N SER A 190 0.12 17.33 -4.10
CA SER A 190 -0.95 18.32 -4.14
C SER A 190 -1.68 18.42 -2.81
N GLY A 191 -1.36 17.54 -1.86
CA GLY A 191 -2.18 17.34 -0.67
C GLY A 191 -3.64 17.01 -1.02
N SER A 192 -3.89 16.66 -2.29
CA SER A 192 -5.24 16.37 -2.78
C SER A 192 -5.79 15.11 -2.15
N LYS A 193 -7.07 15.15 -1.88
CA LYS A 193 -7.84 14.03 -1.32
C LYS A 193 -8.90 13.51 -2.30
N ASN A 194 -8.84 13.92 -3.57
CA ASN A 194 -9.76 13.40 -4.58
C ASN A 194 -9.30 12.02 -5.06
N ILE A 195 -10.27 11.21 -5.43
CA ILE A 195 -10.08 9.84 -5.93
C ILE A 195 -10.79 9.76 -7.26
N ASP A 196 -10.03 9.86 -8.36
CA ASP A 196 -10.50 9.83 -9.75
C ASP A 196 -11.89 10.43 -9.94
N SER A 197 -12.05 11.69 -9.53
CA SER A 197 -13.35 12.36 -9.47
C SER A 197 -14.12 12.38 -10.80
N LYS A 198 -13.42 12.21 -11.92
CA LYS A 198 -14.00 12.12 -13.27
C LYS A 198 -14.25 10.68 -13.73
N ARG A 199 -13.88 9.69 -12.97
CA ARG A 199 -14.00 8.25 -13.28
C ARG A 199 -13.40 7.91 -14.65
N LYS A 200 -12.15 8.34 -14.91
CA LYS A 200 -11.48 8.17 -16.20
C LYS A 200 -10.11 7.51 -16.11
N GLN A 201 -9.55 7.40 -14.92
CA GLN A 201 -8.16 6.98 -14.74
C GLN A 201 -8.05 5.56 -14.15
N TYR A 202 -8.59 5.35 -12.96
CA TYR A 202 -8.40 4.09 -12.23
C TYR A 202 -9.61 3.65 -11.39
N TYR A 203 -10.64 4.51 -11.21
CA TYR A 203 -11.83 4.18 -10.42
C TYR A 203 -13.11 4.37 -11.23
N GLY A 204 -13.87 3.30 -11.47
CA GLY A 204 -15.17 3.36 -12.14
C GLY A 204 -15.11 3.82 -13.59
N HIS A 205 -14.00 3.58 -14.27
CA HIS A 205 -13.77 4.02 -15.66
C HIS A 205 -14.36 3.03 -16.68
N SER A 206 -14.54 3.50 -17.91
CA SER A 206 -14.98 2.71 -19.07
C SER A 206 -13.87 2.49 -20.10
N ASN A 207 -12.61 2.73 -19.73
CA ASN A 207 -11.48 2.56 -20.64
C ASN A 207 -11.21 1.05 -20.85
N LYS A 208 -11.42 0.58 -22.08
CA LYS A 208 -11.24 -0.82 -22.46
C LYS A 208 -9.76 -1.25 -22.52
N ASP A 209 -8.85 -0.30 -22.66
CA ASP A 209 -7.41 -0.56 -22.69
C ASP A 209 -6.84 -0.73 -21.27
N CYS A 210 -7.61 -0.39 -20.25
CA CYS A 210 -7.29 -0.58 -18.85
C CYS A 210 -8.16 -1.68 -18.25
N PRO A 211 -7.66 -2.91 -18.14
CA PRO A 211 -8.49 -4.05 -17.71
C PRO A 211 -8.88 -3.99 -16.24
N MET A 212 -8.13 -3.25 -15.41
CA MET A 212 -8.37 -3.17 -13.97
C MET A 212 -9.07 -1.88 -13.59
N ASP A 213 -10.06 -2.01 -12.74
CA ASP A 213 -10.82 -0.91 -12.15
C ASP A 213 -10.82 -1.05 -10.64
N LEU A 214 -10.26 -0.07 -9.93
CA LEU A 214 -10.20 -0.08 -8.45
C LEU A 214 -11.58 -0.32 -7.82
N ARG A 215 -12.66 0.18 -8.44
CA ARG A 215 -14.03 -0.06 -7.95
C ARG A 215 -14.36 -1.55 -7.84
N LYS A 216 -13.75 -2.40 -8.69
CA LYS A 216 -13.97 -3.83 -8.76
C LYS A 216 -12.99 -4.65 -7.92
N SER A 217 -12.03 -4.02 -7.24
CA SER A 217 -11.07 -4.73 -6.40
C SER A 217 -11.77 -5.64 -5.38
N VAL A 218 -11.30 -6.90 -5.26
CA VAL A 218 -11.80 -7.85 -4.27
C VAL A 218 -11.57 -7.40 -2.83
N PHE A 219 -10.65 -6.46 -2.60
CA PHE A 219 -10.38 -5.88 -1.28
C PHE A 219 -11.40 -4.80 -0.88
N LEU A 220 -12.30 -4.42 -1.78
CA LEU A 220 -13.34 -3.42 -1.50
C LEU A 220 -14.70 -4.06 -1.22
N GLU A 221 -15.50 -3.39 -0.41
CA GLU A 221 -16.89 -3.72 -0.13
C GLU A 221 -17.83 -2.53 -0.40
N PRO A 222 -19.08 -2.76 -0.81
CA PRO A 222 -19.63 -4.06 -1.23
C PRO A 222 -18.90 -4.62 -2.44
N THR A 223 -18.77 -5.96 -2.51
CA THR A 223 -18.09 -6.63 -3.61
C THR A 223 -18.94 -6.58 -4.87
N GLU A 224 -18.34 -6.25 -6.03
CA GLU A 224 -19.01 -6.33 -7.32
C GLU A 224 -19.20 -7.81 -7.76
N GLN A 225 -20.18 -8.06 -8.64
CA GLN A 225 -20.36 -9.42 -9.21
C GLN A 225 -19.18 -9.85 -10.08
N ASP A 226 -18.55 -8.88 -10.76
CA ASP A 226 -17.36 -9.04 -11.59
C ASP A 226 -16.09 -8.54 -10.87
N ALA A 227 -16.03 -8.79 -9.57
CA ALA A 227 -14.88 -8.38 -8.76
C ALA A 227 -13.55 -8.92 -9.31
N GLN A 228 -12.53 -8.07 -9.26
CA GLN A 228 -11.22 -8.33 -9.83
C GLN A 228 -10.20 -8.48 -8.71
N LEU A 229 -9.41 -9.54 -8.81
CA LEU A 229 -8.13 -9.62 -8.12
C LEU A 229 -7.12 -8.83 -8.95
N GLU A 230 -6.28 -8.04 -8.27
CA GLU A 230 -5.27 -7.21 -8.91
C GLU A 230 -4.37 -8.04 -9.84
N PRO A 231 -3.70 -7.37 -10.82
CA PRO A 231 -3.13 -8.06 -11.96
C PRO A 231 -1.98 -8.99 -11.54
N ARG A 232 -2.33 -10.25 -11.44
CA ARG A 232 -1.38 -11.37 -11.42
C ARG A 232 -1.06 -11.86 -12.83
N THR A 233 -1.53 -11.16 -13.87
CA THR A 233 -1.41 -11.59 -15.26
C THR A 233 -0.47 -10.70 -16.06
N GLU A 234 0.24 -11.29 -17.01
CA GLU A 234 1.22 -10.65 -17.91
C GLU A 234 0.68 -9.46 -18.72
N SER A 235 -0.62 -9.31 -18.86
CA SER A 235 -1.26 -8.22 -19.62
C SER A 235 -1.24 -6.87 -18.90
N CYS A 236 -1.11 -6.88 -17.58
CA CYS A 236 -0.83 -5.68 -16.78
C CYS A 236 0.63 -5.69 -16.35
N LYS A 237 1.54 -5.71 -17.32
CA LYS A 237 2.99 -5.67 -17.05
C LYS A 237 3.37 -4.37 -16.36
N MET A 238 3.03 -4.23 -15.10
CA MET A 238 3.87 -3.48 -14.19
C MET A 238 5.09 -4.36 -13.88
N THR A 239 5.98 -4.51 -14.86
CA THR A 239 7.28 -5.09 -14.62
C THR A 239 8.08 -4.09 -13.79
N ARG A 240 7.75 -3.98 -12.55
CA ARG A 240 8.61 -3.38 -11.56
C ARG A 240 9.54 -4.44 -11.02
N TRP A 241 10.53 -4.78 -11.79
CA TRP A 241 11.71 -5.43 -11.27
C TRP A 241 12.43 -4.39 -10.40
N VAL A 242 12.20 -4.44 -9.11
CA VAL A 242 13.10 -3.80 -8.16
C VAL A 242 14.37 -4.65 -8.17
N LYS A 243 15.25 -4.40 -9.14
CA LYS A 243 16.63 -4.86 -9.05
C LYS A 243 17.29 -4.07 -7.94
N ILE A 244 17.29 -4.63 -6.74
CA ILE A 244 18.18 -4.17 -5.69
C ILE A 244 19.56 -4.72 -6.06
N TYR A 245 20.43 -3.84 -6.54
CA TYR A 245 21.78 -4.20 -6.89
C TYR A 245 22.51 -4.68 -5.64
N ASN A 246 23.08 -5.89 -5.73
CA ASN A 246 24.13 -6.33 -4.84
C ASN A 246 25.37 -5.45 -5.09
N HIS A 247 25.80 -4.72 -4.11
CA HIS A 247 27.15 -4.19 -3.96
C HIS A 247 27.69 -4.62 -2.61
#